data_b914bae39c5a51b2a672c47cbef16a84
#
_entry.id   b914bae39c5a51b2a672c47cbef16a84
#
_cell.length_a   1.000
_cell.length_b   1.000
_cell.length_c   1.000
_cell.angle_alpha   90.00
_cell.angle_beta   90.00
_cell.angle_gamma   90.00
#
_symmetry.space_group_name_H-M   'P 1'
#
loop_
_entity.id
_entity.type
_entity.pdbx_description
1 polymer ?
#
loop_
_entity_poly.entity_id
_entity_poly.type
_entity_poly.pdbx_seq_one_letter_code
_entity_poly.pdbx_strand_id
1 'polypeptide(L)' 'MIATYTVTGMTCGHCVMHVKEEVSAIPGVTDVAVTLADGKLEVTSAAPIDFDRIVEAVAEAGEYSVA' A
#
# COMPACT_ATOMS: atom_id res chain seq x y z
N MET A 1 12.26 -0.98 -8.55
CA MET A 1 11.89 0.43 -8.31
C MET A 1 11.13 0.53 -7.01
N ILE A 2 11.38 1.57 -6.26
CA ILE A 2 10.73 1.80 -4.97
C ILE A 2 9.92 3.09 -5.04
N ALA A 3 8.65 3.00 -4.66
CA ALA A 3 7.78 4.17 -4.59
C ALA A 3 7.22 4.26 -3.17
N THR A 4 7.09 5.48 -2.65
CA THR A 4 6.62 5.73 -1.29
C THR A 4 5.33 6.55 -1.34
N TYR A 5 4.35 6.11 -0.56
CA TYR A 5 3.05 6.76 -0.45
C TYR A 5 2.69 6.96 1.01
N THR A 6 1.68 7.78 1.27
CA THR A 6 1.14 7.95 2.62
C THR A 6 -0.30 7.45 2.63
N VAL A 7 -0.60 6.52 3.55
CA VAL A 7 -1.95 5.98 3.74
C VAL A 7 -2.51 6.54 5.04
N THR A 8 -3.71 7.08 4.96
CA THR A 8 -4.43 7.63 6.13
C THR A 8 -5.62 6.75 6.45
N GLY A 9 -5.99 6.70 7.73
CA GLY A 9 -7.13 5.91 8.20
C GLY A 9 -6.77 4.58 8.85
N MET A 10 -5.50 4.17 8.81
CA MET A 10 -5.05 2.97 9.50
C MET A 10 -5.00 3.22 11.01
N THR A 11 -5.62 2.33 11.78
CA THR A 11 -5.72 2.51 13.24
C THR A 11 -5.09 1.38 14.04
N CYS A 12 -4.73 0.27 13.41
CA CYS A 12 -4.16 -0.89 14.12
C CYS A 12 -3.33 -1.75 13.17
N GLY A 13 -2.65 -2.74 13.74
CA GLY A 13 -1.81 -3.65 12.96
C GLY A 13 -2.55 -4.48 11.92
N HIS A 14 -3.82 -4.79 12.15
CA HIS A 14 -4.62 -5.51 11.17
C HIS A 14 -4.87 -4.67 9.92
N CYS A 15 -5.02 -3.37 10.08
CA CYS A 15 -5.15 -2.44 8.95
C CYS A 15 -3.89 -2.47 8.11
N VAL A 16 -2.73 -2.42 8.74
CA VAL A 16 -1.43 -2.51 8.06
C VAL A 16 -1.33 -3.80 7.25
N MET A 17 -1.70 -4.92 7.85
CA MET A 17 -1.65 -6.22 7.17
C MET A 17 -2.56 -6.27 5.96
N HIS A 18 -3.78 -5.74 6.07
CA HIS A 18 -4.73 -5.73 4.94
C HIS A 18 -4.20 -4.91 3.78
N VAL A 19 -3.67 -3.72 4.05
CA VAL A 19 -3.07 -2.87 3.02
C VAL A 19 -1.89 -3.59 2.37
N LYS A 20 -1.03 -4.19 3.17
CA LYS A 20 0.13 -4.92 2.65
C LYS A 20 -0.30 -6.08 1.75
N GLU A 21 -1.28 -6.87 2.16
CA GLU A 21 -1.78 -7.99 1.37
C GLU A 21 -2.35 -7.54 0.02
N GLU A 22 -3.19 -6.51 0.04
CA GLU A 22 -3.83 -6.03 -1.18
C GLU A 22 -2.83 -5.42 -2.14
N VAL A 23 -1.90 -4.61 -1.65
CA VAL A 23 -0.87 -4.00 -2.50
C VAL A 23 0.09 -5.07 -3.03
N SER A 24 0.41 -6.08 -2.23
CA SER A 24 1.29 -7.18 -2.66
C SER A 24 0.67 -8.00 -3.80
N ALA A 25 -0.63 -8.00 -3.93
CA ALA A 25 -1.34 -8.73 -4.99
C ALA A 25 -1.27 -8.03 -6.35
N ILE A 26 -0.81 -6.78 -6.42
CA ILE A 26 -0.68 -6.07 -7.69
C ILE A 26 0.41 -6.72 -8.53
N PRO A 27 0.12 -7.08 -9.81
CA PRO A 27 1.15 -7.65 -10.68
C PRO A 27 2.36 -6.73 -10.83
N GLY A 28 3.55 -7.30 -10.67
CA GLY A 28 4.79 -6.53 -10.76
C GLY A 28 5.34 -6.07 -9.42
N VAL A 29 4.54 -6.10 -8.36
CA VAL A 29 5.02 -5.77 -7.02
C VAL A 29 5.80 -6.94 -6.44
N THR A 30 7.01 -6.68 -5.96
CA THR A 30 7.90 -7.71 -5.40
C THR A 30 8.02 -7.64 -3.89
N ASP A 31 7.78 -6.46 -3.30
CA ASP A 31 7.82 -6.31 -1.85
C ASP A 31 7.00 -5.09 -1.43
N VAL A 32 6.46 -5.14 -0.23
CA VAL A 32 5.66 -4.04 0.33
C VAL A 32 6.00 -3.89 1.81
N ALA A 33 6.26 -2.67 2.23
CA ALA A 33 6.46 -2.33 3.63
C ALA A 33 5.47 -1.25 4.04
N VAL A 34 4.78 -1.44 5.15
CA VAL A 34 3.81 -0.48 5.68
C VAL A 34 4.14 -0.18 7.12
N THR A 35 4.20 1.11 7.46
CA THR A 35 4.48 1.56 8.82
C THR A 35 3.25 2.27 9.38
N LEU A 36 2.71 1.75 10.49
CA LEU A 36 1.50 2.31 11.09
C LEU A 36 1.72 3.71 11.66
N ALA A 37 2.87 3.94 12.28
CA ALA A 37 3.15 5.18 13.01
C ALA A 37 2.99 6.44 12.16
N ASP A 38 3.42 6.40 10.91
CA ASP A 38 3.34 7.55 9.99
C ASP A 38 2.51 7.29 8.75
N GLY A 39 1.92 6.12 8.64
CA GLY A 39 1.12 5.73 7.48
C GLY A 39 1.94 5.50 6.21
N LYS A 40 3.24 5.31 6.34
CA LYS A 40 4.12 5.15 5.19
C LYS A 40 3.91 3.81 4.50
N LEU A 41 3.68 3.85 3.20
CA LEU A 41 3.57 2.68 2.34
C LEU A 41 4.71 2.72 1.34
N GLU A 42 5.60 1.73 1.40
CA GLU A 42 6.74 1.62 0.50
C GLU A 42 6.55 0.39 -0.38
N VAL A 43 6.50 0.60 -1.69
CA VAL A 43 6.23 -0.46 -2.66
C VAL A 43 7.46 -0.66 -3.53
N THR A 44 7.99 -1.89 -3.54
CA THR A 44 9.07 -2.29 -4.42
C THR A 44 8.49 -3.09 -5.59
N SER A 45 8.87 -2.73 -6.80
CA SER A 45 8.36 -3.38 -8.01
C SER A 45 9.44 -3.49 -9.07
N ALA A 46 9.26 -4.46 -9.99
CA ALA A 46 10.17 -4.64 -11.12
C ALA A 46 10.02 -3.53 -12.16
N ALA A 47 8.82 -2.92 -12.23
CA ALA A 47 8.50 -1.83 -13.14
C ALA A 47 7.59 -0.84 -12.44
N PRO A 48 7.46 0.40 -12.94
CA PRO A 48 6.57 1.39 -12.32
C PRO A 48 5.13 0.88 -12.24
N ILE A 49 4.50 1.12 -11.10
CA ILE A 49 3.09 0.77 -10.86
C ILE A 49 2.28 2.06 -10.92
N ASP A 50 1.19 2.06 -11.70
CA ASP A 50 0.31 3.21 -11.78
C ASP A 50 -0.29 3.52 -10.42
N PHE A 51 -0.35 4.80 -10.07
CA PHE A 51 -0.93 5.25 -8.81
C PHE A 51 -2.36 4.75 -8.64
N ASP A 52 -3.14 4.68 -9.71
CA ASP A 52 -4.51 4.19 -9.67
C ASP A 52 -4.60 2.75 -9.16
N ARG A 53 -3.61 1.93 -9.46
CA ARG A 53 -3.53 0.56 -8.96
C ARG A 53 -3.33 0.53 -7.45
N ILE A 54 -2.50 1.45 -6.96
CA ILE A 54 -2.26 1.59 -5.53
C ILE A 54 -3.54 2.06 -4.83
N VAL A 55 -4.24 3.04 -5.41
CA VAL A 55 -5.51 3.54 -4.87
C VAL A 55 -6.55 2.42 -4.78
N GLU A 56 -6.70 1.63 -5.84
CA GLU A 56 -7.63 0.50 -5.86
C GLU A 56 -7.29 -0.55 -4.79
N ALA A 57 -6.02 -0.90 -4.66
CA ALA A 57 -5.59 -1.89 -3.69
C ALA A 57 -5.85 -1.41 -2.25
N VAL A 58 -5.55 -0.17 -1.96
CA VAL A 58 -5.81 0.41 -0.64
C VAL A 58 -7.30 0.46 -0.35
N ALA A 59 -8.12 0.79 -1.36
CA ALA A 59 -9.58 0.81 -1.22
C ALA A 59 -10.14 -0.60 -0.96
N GLU A 60 -9.57 -1.63 -1.57
CA GLU A 60 -9.97 -3.01 -1.31
C GLU A 60 -9.61 -3.46 0.11
N ALA A 61 -8.55 -2.91 0.67
CA ALA A 61 -8.13 -3.23 2.05
C ALA A 61 -9.08 -2.65 3.09
N GLY A 62 -9.75 -1.54 2.78
CA GLY A 62 -10.67 -0.87 3.68
C GLY A 62 -10.90 0.59 3.29
N GLU A 63 -11.50 1.35 4.20
CA GLU A 63 -11.81 2.77 3.96
C GLU A 63 -10.61 3.66 4.27
N TYR A 64 -9.55 3.51 3.49
CA TYR A 64 -8.32 4.28 3.65
C TYR A 64 -8.13 5.22 2.47
N SER A 65 -7.33 6.27 2.70
CA SER A 65 -6.91 7.19 1.65
C SER A 65 -5.41 7.04 1.43
N VAL A 66 -4.96 7.20 0.20
CA VAL A 66 -3.55 7.14 -0.16
C VAL A 66 -3.17 8.34 -1.02
N ALA A 67 -2.00 8.87 -0.74
CA ALA A 67 -1.46 10.00 -1.50
C ALA A 67 -0.01 9.77 -1.90
#